data_7cfc3a3c5201db1f34374e79539ae4a5
#
_entry.id   7cfc3a3c5201db1f34374e79539ae4a5
#
_cell.length_a   1.000
_cell.length_b   1.000
_cell.length_c   1.000
_cell.angle_alpha   90.00
_cell.angle_beta   90.00
_cell.angle_gamma   90.00
#
_symmetry.space_group_name_H-M   'P 1'
#
loop_
_entity.id
_entity.type
_entity.pdbx_description
1 polymer ?
#
loop_
_entity_poly.entity_id
_entity_poly.type
_entity_poly.pdbx_seq_one_letter_code
_entity_poly.pdbx_strand_id
1 'polypeptide(L)' 'MSKVIIYSTPTCVYCKMAKALFKEKNVAYEEKDVATDLKAREEMVNKSGQLGVPVIDIDGNVVVGFDKGHLMELLDLK' A
#
# COMPACT_ATOMS: atom_id res chain seq x y z
N MET A 1 10.16 -11.80 7.66
CA MET A 1 8.95 -10.96 7.80
C MET A 1 8.98 -9.84 6.78
N SER A 2 7.84 -9.62 6.14
CA SER A 2 7.74 -8.62 5.10
C SER A 2 7.51 -7.22 5.69
N LYS A 3 8.18 -6.22 5.12
CA LYS A 3 7.90 -4.82 5.45
C LYS A 3 6.89 -4.29 4.46
N VAL A 4 5.73 -3.89 4.95
CA VAL A 4 4.62 -3.40 4.13
C VAL A 4 4.36 -1.93 4.43
N ILE A 5 4.37 -1.11 3.39
CA ILE A 5 4.04 0.31 3.49
C ILE A 5 2.90 0.57 2.52
N ILE A 6 1.82 1.18 3.01
CA ILE A 6 0.72 1.60 2.15
C ILE A 6 0.63 3.12 2.11
N TYR A 7 0.63 3.67 0.91
CA TYR A 7 0.42 5.11 0.67
C TYR A 7 -1.04 5.29 0.31
N SER A 8 -1.75 6.10 1.09
CA SER A 8 -3.20 6.20 0.98
C SER A 8 -3.70 7.62 1.20
N THR A 9 -5.01 7.80 1.00
CA THR A 9 -5.72 9.03 1.38
C THR A 9 -6.95 8.64 2.20
N PRO A 10 -7.48 9.56 3.03
CA PRO A 10 -8.62 9.22 3.89
C PRO A 10 -9.90 8.82 3.16
N THR A 11 -10.05 9.25 1.91
CA THR A 11 -11.27 9.02 1.14
C THR A 11 -11.14 7.89 0.11
N CYS A 12 -10.02 7.21 0.08
CA CYS A 12 -9.76 6.16 -0.90
C CYS A 12 -10.40 4.84 -0.49
N VAL A 13 -11.40 4.39 -1.27
CA VAL A 13 -12.10 3.14 -1.01
C VAL A 13 -11.17 1.94 -1.16
N TYR A 14 -10.36 1.91 -2.21
CA TYR A 14 -9.43 0.81 -2.45
C TYR A 14 -8.33 0.74 -1.40
N CYS A 15 -7.93 1.89 -0.85
CA CYS A 15 -6.99 1.94 0.25
C CYS A 15 -7.57 1.26 1.50
N LYS A 16 -8.86 1.51 1.76
CA LYS A 16 -9.58 0.86 2.87
C LYS A 16 -9.65 -0.64 2.67
N MET A 17 -9.90 -1.08 1.43
CA MET A 17 -9.95 -2.51 1.10
C MET A 17 -8.61 -3.18 1.33
N ALA A 18 -7.52 -2.53 0.91
CA ALA A 18 -6.18 -3.07 1.12
C ALA A 18 -5.85 -3.19 2.60
N LYS A 19 -6.17 -2.16 3.38
CA LYS A 19 -5.95 -2.19 4.82
C LYS A 19 -6.78 -3.27 5.51
N ALA A 20 -8.02 -3.45 5.07
CA ALA A 20 -8.88 -4.51 5.59
C ALA A 20 -8.30 -5.89 5.31
N LEU A 21 -7.76 -6.11 4.12
CA LEU A 21 -7.09 -7.35 3.78
C LEU A 21 -5.90 -7.62 4.69
N PHE A 22 -5.07 -6.61 4.92
CA PHE A 22 -3.90 -6.76 5.80
C PHE A 22 -4.31 -7.12 7.23
N LYS A 23 -5.36 -6.48 7.74
CA LYS A 23 -5.87 -6.78 9.08
C LYS A 23 -6.44 -8.19 9.16
N GLU A 24 -7.20 -8.61 8.14
CA GLU A 24 -7.77 -9.95 8.06
C GLU A 24 -6.69 -11.03 8.07
N LYS A 25 -5.58 -10.77 7.39
CA LYS A 25 -4.49 -11.73 7.27
C LYS A 25 -3.40 -11.54 8.33
N ASN A 26 -3.63 -10.66 9.31
CA ASN A 26 -2.67 -10.36 10.38
C ASN A 26 -1.33 -9.86 9.85
N VAL A 27 -1.37 -9.06 8.79
CA VAL A 27 -0.18 -8.46 8.19
C VAL A 27 0.06 -7.09 8.83
N ALA A 28 1.22 -6.92 9.43
CA ALA A 28 1.63 -5.62 9.97
C ALA A 28 1.99 -4.70 8.80
N TYR A 29 1.52 -3.47 8.85
CA TYR A 29 1.81 -2.49 7.79
C TYR A 29 1.96 -1.09 8.37
N GLU A 30 2.69 -0.24 7.65
CA GLU A 30 2.81 1.17 7.96
C GLU A 30 1.95 1.94 6.95
N GLU A 31 1.11 2.83 7.44
CA GLU A 31 0.26 3.66 6.59
C GLU A 31 0.83 5.07 6.51
N LYS A 32 0.95 5.60 5.29
CA LYS A 32 1.38 6.98 5.06
C LYS A 32 0.28 7.72 4.31
N ASP A 33 -0.18 8.83 4.89
CA ASP A 33 -1.25 9.66 4.31
C ASP A 33 -0.62 10.68 3.35
N VAL A 34 -0.76 10.44 2.06
CA VAL A 34 -0.17 11.31 1.04
C VAL A 34 -1.00 12.56 0.77
N ALA A 35 -2.19 12.66 1.36
CA ALA A 35 -3.01 13.87 1.26
C ALA A 35 -2.46 14.98 2.15
N THR A 36 -1.83 14.63 3.28
CA THR A 36 -1.32 15.60 4.25
C THR A 36 0.20 15.59 4.38
N ASP A 37 0.85 14.50 4.00
CA ASP A 37 2.30 14.35 4.11
C ASP A 37 2.95 14.46 2.73
N LEU A 38 3.53 15.64 2.44
CA LEU A 38 4.17 15.90 1.15
C LEU A 38 5.40 15.02 0.91
N LYS A 39 6.14 14.68 1.94
CA LYS A 39 7.28 13.79 1.82
C LYS A 39 6.87 12.39 1.42
N ALA A 40 5.80 11.88 2.03
CA ALA A 40 5.25 10.58 1.69
C ALA A 40 4.74 10.55 0.26
N ARG A 41 4.09 11.63 -0.19
CA ARG A 41 3.62 11.75 -1.56
C ARG A 41 4.77 11.71 -2.55
N GLU A 42 5.84 12.45 -2.29
CA GLU A 42 7.03 12.48 -3.13
C GLU A 42 7.68 11.09 -3.18
N GLU A 43 7.79 10.43 -2.04
CA GLU A 43 8.33 9.08 -1.93
C GLU A 43 7.49 8.09 -2.75
N MET A 44 6.17 8.20 -2.67
CA MET A 44 5.25 7.38 -3.45
C MET A 44 5.45 7.56 -4.95
N VAL A 45 5.55 8.81 -5.40
CA VAL A 45 5.76 9.11 -6.82
C VAL A 45 7.11 8.57 -7.31
N ASN A 46 8.15 8.71 -6.49
CA ASN A 46 9.48 8.19 -6.84
C ASN A 46 9.48 6.66 -6.97
N LYS A 47 8.70 5.97 -6.14
CA LYS A 47 8.62 4.51 -6.18
C LYS A 47 7.72 3.98 -7.29
N SER A 48 6.59 4.64 -7.55
CA SER A 48 5.56 4.13 -8.45
C SER A 48 5.51 4.80 -9.81
N GLY A 49 6.08 6.00 -9.92
CA GLY A 49 6.05 6.78 -11.15
C GLY A 49 4.70 7.43 -11.43
N GLN A 50 3.79 7.48 -10.43
CA GLN A 50 2.47 8.05 -10.62
C GLN A 50 1.89 8.53 -9.29
N LEU A 51 0.78 9.30 -9.36
CA LEU A 51 0.17 9.94 -8.18
C LEU A 51 -1.03 9.20 -7.60
N GLY A 52 -1.53 8.18 -8.25
CA GLY A 52 -2.73 7.47 -7.79
C GLY A 52 -2.51 6.66 -6.52
N VAL A 53 -3.56 6.44 -5.76
CA VAL A 53 -3.54 5.63 -4.55
C VAL A 53 -4.55 4.48 -4.67
N PRO A 54 -4.35 3.39 -3.97
CA PRO A 54 -3.24 3.08 -3.08
C PRO A 54 -1.97 2.70 -3.84
N VAL A 55 -0.82 2.96 -3.24
CA VAL A 55 0.45 2.39 -3.66
C VAL A 55 0.97 1.59 -2.48
N ILE A 56 1.33 0.34 -2.72
CA ILE A 56 1.74 -0.57 -1.66
C ILE A 56 3.15 -1.08 -1.96
N ASP A 57 4.04 -0.89 -1.00
CA ASP A 57 5.43 -1.36 -1.10
C ASP A 57 5.59 -2.56 -0.17
N ILE A 58 5.88 -3.72 -0.74
CA ILE A 58 6.12 -4.95 0.01
C ILE A 58 7.56 -5.38 -0.25
N ASP A 59 8.45 -5.11 0.71
CA ASP A 59 9.87 -5.43 0.62
C ASP A 59 10.54 -4.89 -0.65
N GLY A 60 10.13 -3.69 -1.09
CA GLY A 60 10.65 -3.07 -2.30
C GLY A 60 9.87 -3.39 -3.56
N ASN A 61 8.90 -4.31 -3.49
CA ASN A 61 8.02 -4.62 -4.62
C ASN A 61 6.81 -3.69 -4.58
N VAL A 62 6.69 -2.81 -5.56
CA VAL A 62 5.66 -1.77 -5.59
C VAL A 62 4.45 -2.24 -6.38
N VAL A 63 3.29 -2.20 -5.73
CA VAL A 63 2.00 -2.54 -6.35
C VAL A 63 1.16 -1.28 -6.41
N VAL A 64 0.68 -0.92 -7.60
CA VAL A 64 -0.17 0.24 -7.81
C VAL A 64 -1.63 -0.23 -7.87
N GLY A 65 -2.46 0.38 -7.03
CA GLY A 65 -3.87 -0.01 -6.93
C GLY A 65 -4.07 -1.20 -6.00
N PHE A 66 -5.33 -1.65 -5.90
CA PHE A 66 -5.66 -2.81 -5.08
C PHE A 66 -5.77 -4.05 -5.97
N ASP A 67 -4.73 -4.87 -5.93
CA ASP A 67 -4.69 -6.15 -6.61
C ASP A 67 -4.51 -7.24 -5.56
N LYS A 68 -5.63 -7.79 -5.11
CA LYS A 68 -5.65 -8.76 -4.02
C LYS A 68 -4.78 -9.99 -4.32
N GLY A 69 -4.90 -10.54 -5.53
CA GLY A 69 -4.12 -11.72 -5.92
C GLY A 69 -2.62 -11.46 -5.86
N HIS A 70 -2.19 -10.34 -6.41
CA HIS A 70 -0.78 -9.97 -6.43
C HIS A 70 -0.25 -9.68 -5.03
N LEU A 71 -1.05 -8.98 -4.20
CA LEU A 71 -0.69 -8.70 -2.82
C LEU A 71 -0.53 -9.98 -2.01
N MET A 72 -1.45 -10.92 -2.16
CA MET A 72 -1.38 -12.19 -1.46
C MET A 72 -0.16 -13.01 -1.89
N GLU A 73 0.17 -12.95 -3.18
CA GLU A 73 1.34 -13.62 -3.72
C GLU A 73 2.64 -13.05 -3.13
N LEU A 74 2.77 -11.71 -3.11
CA LEU A 74 3.95 -11.05 -2.57
C LEU A 74 4.09 -11.26 -1.06
N LEU A 75 2.98 -11.39 -0.34
CA LEU A 75 2.98 -11.62 1.10
C LEU A 75 3.06 -13.11 1.45
N ASP A 76 3.09 -13.98 0.46
CA ASP A 76 3.10 -15.43 0.61
C ASP A 76 1.91 -15.93 1.44
N LEU A 77 0.76 -15.35 1.21
CA LEU A 77 -0.50 -15.72 1.86
C LEU A 77 -1.23 -16.77 1.02
N LYS A 78 -1.83 -17.73 1.71
CA LYS A 78 -2.58 -18.80 1.04
C LYS A 78 -4.05 -18.79 1.41
#